data_576e8ceecf83327bb9f420c19e0d5a02
#
_entry.id   576e8ceecf83327bb9f420c19e0d5a02
#
_cell.length_a   1.000
_cell.length_b   1.000
_cell.length_c   1.000
_cell.angle_alpha   90.00
_cell.angle_beta   90.00
_cell.angle_gamma   90.00
#
_symmetry.space_group_name_H-M   'P 1'
#
loop_
_entity.id
_entity.type
_entity.pdbx_description
1 polymer ?
#
loop_
_entity_poly.entity_id
_entity_poly.type
_entity_poly.pdbx_seq_one_letter_code
_entity_poly.pdbx_strand_id
1 'polypeptide(L)'
;MSQIEEIRAFVMVVETGSLTQAAERLGIAVSAVSRRLKDLELRLGAPLIQRTTRRMYLNEVGQGFYDRCKAVLDELEAAQQEVLNSGGALNGVLRISTPLSFGVAHMSTAIAQFMHAHPEIRIEMDLSDKRVDLVAEGFDLAIRIGVLSDSSLIAKKISWVKKIPCAAPDFLERYPKITKPEDLMDAPALVYSNDKSPADWGYTAPDGKSGVMRVSPKLTASNGDVLREAAIAGLGITCLPSFLHYDAINNGLLRPVLSDYDWTAFDVNKAFDVLGPKTPDAEEARQAVLMGVLEIAGKV
;
A
#
# COMPACT_ATOMS: atom_id res chain seq x y z
N MET A 1 30.41 23.43 2.61
CA MET A 1 29.71 22.14 2.62
C MET A 1 28.48 22.27 1.73
N SER A 2 28.04 21.21 1.04
CA SER A 2 26.86 21.31 0.17
C SER A 2 25.59 21.34 1.03
N GLN A 3 24.67 22.26 0.72
CA GLN A 3 23.36 22.35 1.38
C GLN A 3 22.57 21.05 1.29
N ILE A 4 22.71 20.32 0.19
CA ILE A 4 22.08 19.02 -0.04
C ILE A 4 22.58 17.97 0.97
N GLU A 5 23.89 18.00 1.31
CA GLU A 5 24.44 17.06 2.29
C GLU A 5 23.95 17.32 3.73
N GLU A 6 23.72 18.60 4.08
CA GLU A 6 23.11 18.97 5.35
C GLU A 6 21.65 18.48 5.44
N ILE A 7 20.89 18.66 4.36
CA ILE A 7 19.50 18.19 4.25
C ILE A 7 19.45 16.66 4.28
N ARG A 8 20.32 15.95 3.55
CA ARG A 8 20.41 14.48 3.60
C ARG A 8 20.71 13.96 5.00
N ALA A 9 21.63 14.61 5.72
CA ALA A 9 21.95 14.24 7.09
C ALA A 9 20.75 14.46 8.01
N PHE A 10 20.03 15.56 7.89
CA PHE A 10 18.81 15.82 8.66
C PHE A 10 17.73 14.77 8.40
N VAL A 11 17.38 14.51 7.13
CA VAL A 11 16.37 13.51 6.76
C VAL A 11 16.75 12.13 7.30
N MET A 12 18.00 11.70 7.13
CA MET A 12 18.47 10.42 7.62
C MET A 12 18.42 10.29 9.15
N VAL A 13 18.71 11.37 9.87
CA VAL A 13 18.59 11.40 11.34
C VAL A 13 17.12 11.27 11.78
N VAL A 14 16.20 11.90 11.06
CA VAL A 14 14.76 11.79 11.34
C VAL A 14 14.27 10.36 11.10
N GLU A 15 14.62 9.77 9.96
CA GLU A 15 14.18 8.41 9.58
C GLU A 15 14.72 7.32 10.49
N THR A 16 15.94 7.48 11.00
CA THR A 16 16.58 6.49 11.88
C THR A 16 16.34 6.75 13.36
N GLY A 17 15.94 7.96 13.73
CA GLY A 17 15.84 8.39 15.12
C GLY A 17 17.19 8.41 15.87
N SER A 18 18.34 8.25 15.17
CA SER A 18 19.65 8.06 15.77
C SER A 18 20.78 8.65 14.92
N LEU A 19 21.64 9.46 15.53
CA LEU A 19 22.85 9.98 14.86
C LEU A 19 23.80 8.86 14.43
N THR A 20 23.91 7.81 15.21
CA THR A 20 24.79 6.66 14.92
C THR A 20 24.29 5.88 13.73
N GLN A 21 23.01 5.52 13.70
CA GLN A 21 22.41 4.81 12.57
C GLN A 21 22.40 5.66 11.30
N ALA A 22 22.15 6.97 11.42
CA ALA A 22 22.24 7.89 10.30
C ALA A 22 23.67 7.95 9.73
N ALA A 23 24.68 7.98 10.58
CA ALA A 23 26.08 7.96 10.19
C ALA A 23 26.46 6.67 9.44
N GLU A 24 26.04 5.52 9.97
CA GLU A 24 26.23 4.22 9.32
C GLU A 24 25.59 4.17 7.91
N ARG A 25 24.34 4.62 7.78
CA ARG A 25 23.65 4.64 6.49
C ARG A 25 24.25 5.63 5.48
N LEU A 26 24.78 6.76 5.98
CA LEU A 26 25.44 7.76 5.14
C LEU A 26 26.90 7.46 4.83
N GLY A 27 27.49 6.44 5.48
CA GLY A 27 28.91 6.09 5.31
C GLY A 27 29.87 7.18 5.81
N ILE A 28 29.49 7.95 6.85
CA ILE A 28 30.28 9.05 7.39
C ILE A 28 30.39 8.97 8.93
N ALA A 29 31.33 9.73 9.52
CA ALA A 29 31.48 9.77 10.97
C ALA A 29 30.25 10.41 11.67
N VAL A 30 29.89 9.93 12.85
CA VAL A 30 28.79 10.49 13.68
C VAL A 30 28.98 11.99 13.96
N SER A 31 30.22 12.41 14.19
CA SER A 31 30.58 13.83 14.36
C SER A 31 30.28 14.68 13.15
N ALA A 32 30.41 14.11 11.93
CA ALA A 32 30.09 14.80 10.69
C ALA A 32 28.56 14.96 10.53
N VAL A 33 27.76 13.93 10.86
CA VAL A 33 26.29 14.04 10.87
C VAL A 33 25.84 15.11 11.86
N SER A 34 26.36 15.07 13.09
CA SER A 34 26.01 16.05 14.13
C SER A 34 26.35 17.49 13.71
N ARG A 35 27.51 17.69 13.06
CA ARG A 35 27.93 19.00 12.55
C ARG A 35 27.00 19.46 11.43
N ARG A 36 26.72 18.62 10.43
CA ARG A 36 25.81 18.95 9.33
C ARG A 36 24.43 19.37 9.80
N LEU A 37 23.88 18.66 10.79
CA LEU A 37 22.60 19.03 11.39
C LEU A 37 22.66 20.38 12.09
N LYS A 38 23.71 20.64 12.87
CA LYS A 38 23.91 21.93 13.55
C LYS A 38 24.07 23.09 12.55
N ASP A 39 24.83 22.89 11.47
CA ASP A 39 25.05 23.88 10.43
C ASP A 39 23.72 24.21 9.70
N LEU A 40 22.88 23.21 9.45
CA LEU A 40 21.55 23.36 8.90
C LEU A 40 20.65 24.22 9.81
N GLU A 41 20.53 23.88 11.10
CA GLU A 41 19.72 24.60 12.07
C GLU A 41 20.20 26.05 12.27
N LEU A 42 21.50 26.26 12.29
CA LEU A 42 22.09 27.62 12.35
C LEU A 42 21.75 28.45 11.10
N ARG A 43 21.84 27.85 9.92
CA ARG A 43 21.51 28.53 8.66
C ARG A 43 20.02 28.87 8.54
N LEU A 44 19.15 28.02 9.07
CA LEU A 44 17.71 28.25 9.07
C LEU A 44 17.24 29.18 10.20
N GLY A 45 18.09 29.42 11.20
CA GLY A 45 17.79 30.24 12.36
C GLY A 45 16.74 29.58 13.31
N ALA A 46 16.49 28.29 13.15
CA ALA A 46 15.49 27.56 13.94
C ALA A 46 15.97 26.14 14.25
N PRO A 47 15.74 25.64 15.49
CA PRO A 47 15.95 24.24 15.79
C PRO A 47 14.86 23.41 15.10
N LEU A 48 15.26 22.30 14.47
CA LEU A 48 14.35 21.36 13.81
C LEU A 48 14.10 20.13 14.66
N ILE A 49 15.11 19.70 15.43
CA ILE A 49 15.07 18.49 16.27
C ILE A 49 15.20 18.88 17.74
N GLN A 50 14.25 18.42 18.54
CA GLN A 50 14.36 18.45 20.01
C GLN A 50 15.04 17.18 20.49
N ARG A 51 16.11 17.33 21.28
CA ARG A 51 16.85 16.24 21.88
C ARG A 51 16.50 16.13 23.35
N THR A 52 16.04 14.96 23.75
CA THR A 52 16.01 14.56 25.17
C THR A 52 17.14 13.55 25.42
N THR A 53 17.44 13.25 26.66
CA THR A 53 18.47 12.26 27.03
C THR A 53 18.18 10.84 26.51
N ARG A 54 16.96 10.57 26.02
CA ARG A 54 16.53 9.23 25.58
C ARG A 54 15.97 9.18 24.16
N ARG A 55 15.53 10.31 23.58
CA ARG A 55 14.90 10.32 22.23
C ARG A 55 15.14 11.66 21.53
N MET A 56 15.09 11.61 20.21
CA MET A 56 15.03 12.77 19.32
C MET A 56 13.63 12.88 18.72
N TYR A 57 13.07 14.10 18.71
CA TYR A 57 11.75 14.38 18.13
C TYR A 57 11.84 15.59 17.20
N LEU A 58 11.08 15.55 16.13
CA LEU A 58 10.81 16.76 15.34
C LEU A 58 9.89 17.70 16.14
N ASN A 59 10.17 19.00 16.07
CA ASN A 59 9.17 19.99 16.42
C ASN A 59 8.26 20.26 15.20
N GLU A 60 7.23 21.06 15.34
CA GLU A 60 6.27 21.36 14.26
C GLU A 60 6.95 21.95 13.00
N VAL A 61 7.91 22.86 13.20
CA VAL A 61 8.71 23.44 12.11
C VAL A 61 9.58 22.38 11.44
N GLY A 62 10.20 21.50 12.24
CA GLY A 62 11.01 20.38 11.76
C GLY A 62 10.20 19.38 10.94
N GLN A 63 8.96 19.09 11.33
CA GLN A 63 8.09 18.17 10.58
C GLN A 63 7.76 18.73 9.21
N GLY A 64 7.29 19.98 9.12
CA GLY A 64 6.98 20.61 7.84
C GLY A 64 8.21 20.76 6.93
N PHE A 65 9.40 20.99 7.52
CA PHE A 65 10.64 21.05 6.77
C PHE A 65 11.07 19.66 6.29
N TYR A 66 10.94 18.62 7.11
CA TYR A 66 11.24 17.23 6.75
C TYR A 66 10.43 16.77 5.55
N ASP A 67 9.10 16.96 5.57
CA ASP A 67 8.21 16.50 4.50
C ASP A 67 8.60 17.13 3.15
N ARG A 68 8.94 18.43 3.16
CA ARG A 68 9.39 19.15 1.96
C ARG A 68 10.78 18.71 1.51
N CYS A 69 11.72 18.56 2.42
CA CYS A 69 13.08 18.13 2.11
C CYS A 69 13.13 16.72 1.54
N LYS A 70 12.29 15.83 2.07
CA LYS A 70 12.16 14.46 1.55
C LYS A 70 11.69 14.50 0.09
N ALA A 71 10.61 15.23 -0.21
CA ALA A 71 10.11 15.35 -1.57
C ALA A 71 11.18 15.93 -2.54
N VAL A 72 11.97 16.93 -2.12
CA VAL A 72 13.02 17.51 -2.94
C VAL A 72 14.19 16.55 -3.17
N LEU A 73 14.56 15.76 -2.15
CA LEU A 73 15.61 14.74 -2.31
C LEU A 73 15.18 13.60 -3.22
N ASP A 74 13.92 13.16 -3.10
CA ASP A 74 13.33 12.14 -3.97
C ASP A 74 13.30 12.63 -5.43
N GLU A 75 12.93 13.90 -5.67
CA GLU A 75 12.93 14.53 -7.01
C GLU A 75 14.36 14.68 -7.57
N LEU A 76 15.32 15.04 -6.72
CA LEU A 76 16.73 15.15 -7.14
C LEU A 76 17.30 13.77 -7.52
N GLU A 77 16.96 12.74 -6.76
CA GLU A 77 17.36 11.36 -7.08
C GLU A 77 16.71 10.89 -8.39
N ALA A 78 15.43 11.19 -8.60
CA ALA A 78 14.75 10.90 -9.86
C ALA A 78 15.41 11.60 -11.05
N ALA A 79 15.73 12.88 -10.94
CA ALA A 79 16.42 13.63 -11.98
C ALA A 79 17.82 13.11 -12.28
N GLN A 80 18.56 12.67 -11.26
CA GLN A 80 19.90 12.06 -11.45
C GLN A 80 19.78 10.70 -12.16
N GLN A 81 18.77 9.90 -11.80
CA GLN A 81 18.50 8.64 -12.47
C GLN A 81 18.09 8.85 -13.92
N GLU A 82 17.26 9.84 -14.21
CA GLU A 82 16.88 10.18 -15.59
C GLU A 82 18.10 10.47 -16.48
N VAL A 83 19.10 11.16 -15.95
CA VAL A 83 20.36 11.43 -16.68
C VAL A 83 21.23 10.18 -16.82
N LEU A 84 21.32 9.37 -15.77
CA LEU A 84 22.07 8.10 -15.82
C LEU A 84 21.45 7.13 -16.82
N ASN A 85 20.14 7.16 -16.95
CA ASN A 85 19.34 6.28 -17.79
C ASN A 85 19.17 6.80 -19.22
N SER A 86 19.50 8.07 -19.49
CA SER A 86 19.48 8.65 -20.85
C SER A 86 20.47 7.97 -21.83
N GLY A 87 21.28 7.02 -21.36
CA GLY A 87 22.27 6.28 -22.14
C GLY A 87 22.00 4.78 -22.35
N GLY A 88 20.97 4.18 -21.71
CA GLY A 88 20.72 2.74 -21.84
C GLY A 88 19.24 2.40 -21.79
N ALA A 89 18.76 1.56 -22.73
CA ALA A 89 17.46 0.95 -22.62
C ALA A 89 17.38 0.13 -21.32
N LEU A 90 16.27 0.25 -20.57
CA LEU A 90 16.00 -0.63 -19.42
C LEU A 90 16.06 -2.09 -19.86
N ASN A 91 16.90 -2.88 -19.22
CA ASN A 91 17.08 -4.29 -19.53
C ASN A 91 17.13 -5.13 -18.25
N GLY A 92 16.95 -6.43 -18.38
CA GLY A 92 17.02 -7.36 -17.27
C GLY A 92 15.69 -8.02 -16.95
N VAL A 93 15.60 -8.64 -15.77
CA VAL A 93 14.41 -9.35 -15.30
C VAL A 93 13.82 -8.59 -14.10
N LEU A 94 12.55 -8.26 -14.16
CA LEU A 94 11.79 -7.66 -13.07
C LEU A 94 10.82 -8.70 -12.49
N ARG A 95 11.02 -9.09 -11.23
CA ARG A 95 10.21 -10.07 -10.51
C ARG A 95 9.17 -9.38 -9.64
N ILE A 96 7.89 -9.58 -9.96
CA ILE A 96 6.77 -8.90 -9.33
C ILE A 96 5.88 -9.92 -8.62
N SER A 97 5.56 -9.68 -7.34
CA SER A 97 4.52 -10.42 -6.63
C SER A 97 3.30 -9.51 -6.41
N THR A 98 2.10 -10.02 -6.76
CA THR A 98 0.85 -9.24 -6.66
C THR A 98 -0.32 -10.15 -6.27
N PRO A 99 -1.38 -9.63 -5.59
CA PRO A 99 -2.59 -10.42 -5.35
C PRO A 99 -3.20 -10.90 -6.67
N LEU A 100 -3.68 -12.15 -6.68
CA LEU A 100 -4.17 -12.80 -7.90
C LEU A 100 -5.22 -11.96 -8.63
N SER A 101 -6.30 -11.64 -7.96
CA SER A 101 -7.42 -10.91 -8.58
C SER A 101 -7.02 -9.51 -9.07
N PHE A 102 -6.18 -8.81 -8.29
CA PHE A 102 -5.66 -7.50 -8.67
C PHE A 102 -4.69 -7.58 -9.86
N GLY A 103 -3.82 -8.57 -9.86
CA GLY A 103 -2.88 -8.84 -10.93
C GLY A 103 -3.58 -9.06 -12.27
N VAL A 104 -4.63 -9.89 -12.26
CA VAL A 104 -5.42 -10.19 -13.47
C VAL A 104 -6.24 -8.97 -13.91
N ALA A 105 -6.96 -8.31 -13.01
CA ALA A 105 -7.89 -7.25 -13.37
C ALA A 105 -7.19 -5.94 -13.77
N HIS A 106 -6.07 -5.58 -13.13
CA HIS A 106 -5.48 -4.25 -13.25
C HIS A 106 -4.03 -4.25 -13.71
N MET A 107 -3.20 -5.20 -13.24
CA MET A 107 -1.77 -5.20 -13.57
C MET A 107 -1.50 -5.66 -15.01
N SER A 108 -2.28 -6.59 -15.55
CA SER A 108 -2.02 -7.17 -16.86
C SER A 108 -1.92 -6.13 -17.97
N THR A 109 -2.82 -5.14 -17.99
CA THR A 109 -2.80 -4.06 -18.98
C THR A 109 -1.61 -3.12 -18.77
N ALA A 110 -1.32 -2.74 -17.52
CA ALA A 110 -0.18 -1.88 -17.20
C ALA A 110 1.15 -2.54 -17.58
N ILE A 111 1.31 -3.81 -17.26
CA ILE A 111 2.50 -4.60 -17.63
C ILE A 111 2.65 -4.68 -19.15
N ALA A 112 1.58 -4.94 -19.88
CA ALA A 112 1.65 -4.99 -21.35
C ALA A 112 2.09 -3.65 -21.95
N GLN A 113 1.55 -2.54 -21.46
CA GLN A 113 1.95 -1.19 -21.89
C GLN A 113 3.43 -0.89 -21.54
N PHE A 114 3.85 -1.25 -20.33
CA PHE A 114 5.23 -1.07 -19.91
C PHE A 114 6.21 -1.89 -20.76
N MET A 115 5.92 -3.16 -21.05
CA MET A 115 6.76 -4.01 -21.90
C MET A 115 6.81 -3.52 -23.35
N HIS A 116 5.75 -2.89 -23.86
CA HIS A 116 5.79 -2.23 -25.17
C HIS A 116 6.74 -1.03 -25.20
N ALA A 117 6.80 -0.27 -24.12
CA ALA A 117 7.72 0.87 -23.99
C ALA A 117 9.18 0.44 -23.72
N HIS A 118 9.37 -0.73 -23.09
CA HIS A 118 10.68 -1.25 -22.66
C HIS A 118 10.89 -2.70 -23.15
N PRO A 119 11.16 -2.93 -24.45
CA PRO A 119 11.17 -4.27 -25.04
C PRO A 119 12.31 -5.18 -24.55
N GLU A 120 13.36 -4.63 -23.96
CA GLU A 120 14.50 -5.36 -23.42
C GLU A 120 14.26 -5.90 -21.99
N ILE A 121 13.17 -5.48 -21.33
CA ILE A 121 12.79 -5.97 -20.00
C ILE A 121 12.01 -7.27 -20.11
N ARG A 122 12.37 -8.22 -19.25
CA ARG A 122 11.57 -9.42 -18.97
C ARG A 122 10.85 -9.25 -17.66
N ILE A 123 9.59 -9.67 -17.59
CA ILE A 123 8.79 -9.60 -16.36
C ILE A 123 8.42 -11.02 -15.95
N GLU A 124 8.71 -11.35 -14.70
CA GLU A 124 8.26 -12.58 -14.03
C GLU A 124 7.25 -12.18 -12.97
N MET A 125 5.99 -12.63 -13.13
CA MET A 125 4.91 -12.32 -12.18
C MET A 125 4.51 -13.54 -11.38
N ASP A 126 4.50 -13.39 -10.06
CA ASP A 126 3.81 -14.30 -9.14
C ASP A 126 2.48 -13.71 -8.69
N LEU A 127 1.39 -14.40 -9.01
CA LEU A 127 0.04 -14.00 -8.66
C LEU A 127 -0.40 -14.79 -7.41
N SER A 128 -0.13 -14.23 -6.23
CA SER A 128 -0.41 -14.91 -4.97
C SER A 128 -0.91 -13.95 -3.89
N ASP A 129 -2.00 -14.35 -3.23
CA ASP A 129 -2.53 -13.64 -2.06
C ASP A 129 -1.79 -13.98 -0.76
N LYS A 130 -0.83 -14.91 -0.81
CA LYS A 130 0.01 -15.25 0.35
C LYS A 130 1.02 -14.13 0.62
N ARG A 131 1.33 -13.95 1.89
CA ARG A 131 2.48 -13.12 2.27
C ARG A 131 3.76 -13.87 1.93
N VAL A 132 4.61 -13.26 1.13
CA VAL A 132 5.91 -13.77 0.73
C VAL A 132 7.01 -12.94 1.39
N ASP A 133 8.14 -13.56 1.66
CA ASP A 133 9.37 -12.84 2.02
C ASP A 133 10.05 -12.36 0.74
N LEU A 134 9.87 -11.09 0.41
CA LEU A 134 10.34 -10.52 -0.86
C LEU A 134 11.84 -10.67 -1.06
N VAL A 135 12.62 -10.52 0.01
CA VAL A 135 14.08 -10.60 -0.05
C VAL A 135 14.52 -12.04 -0.22
N ALA A 136 13.98 -12.96 0.60
CA ALA A 136 14.34 -14.37 0.55
C ALA A 136 13.89 -15.05 -0.75
N GLU A 137 12.77 -14.62 -1.33
CA GLU A 137 12.21 -15.18 -2.57
C GLU A 137 12.70 -14.44 -3.83
N GLY A 138 13.49 -13.36 -3.66
CA GLY A 138 14.12 -12.63 -4.76
C GLY A 138 13.16 -11.82 -5.62
N PHE A 139 12.11 -11.26 -5.02
CA PHE A 139 11.22 -10.31 -5.68
C PHE A 139 11.79 -8.90 -5.63
N ASP A 140 11.72 -8.19 -6.76
CA ASP A 140 12.12 -6.79 -6.87
C ASP A 140 10.99 -5.86 -6.43
N LEU A 141 9.74 -6.29 -6.61
CA LEU A 141 8.55 -5.51 -6.38
C LEU A 141 7.41 -6.38 -5.86
N ALA A 142 6.67 -5.90 -4.87
CA ALA A 142 5.38 -6.49 -4.53
C ALA A 142 4.29 -5.44 -4.40
N ILE A 143 3.11 -5.78 -4.90
CA ILE A 143 1.89 -5.04 -4.63
C ILE A 143 1.11 -5.80 -3.57
N ARG A 144 0.65 -5.09 -2.54
CA ARG A 144 -0.10 -5.69 -1.44
C ARG A 144 -1.31 -4.84 -1.07
N ILE A 145 -2.39 -5.50 -0.73
CA ILE A 145 -3.62 -4.87 -0.23
C ILE A 145 -3.73 -5.22 1.25
N GLY A 146 -3.53 -4.24 2.12
CA GLY A 146 -3.60 -4.48 3.55
C GLY A 146 -2.72 -3.55 4.35
N VAL A 147 -2.68 -3.77 5.66
CA VAL A 147 -1.76 -3.08 6.56
C VAL A 147 -0.40 -3.73 6.47
N LEU A 148 0.61 -2.93 6.20
CA LEU A 148 2.00 -3.36 6.28
C LEU A 148 2.43 -3.44 7.74
N SER A 149 3.17 -4.50 8.07
CA SER A 149 3.93 -4.56 9.31
C SER A 149 5.25 -3.81 9.12
N ASP A 150 5.82 -3.30 10.21
CA ASP A 150 7.15 -2.72 10.20
C ASP A 150 8.15 -3.68 9.53
N SER A 151 8.84 -3.18 8.52
CA SER A 151 9.82 -3.94 7.75
C SER A 151 10.96 -3.02 7.28
N SER A 152 12.07 -3.62 6.85
CA SER A 152 13.19 -2.90 6.23
C SER A 152 12.93 -2.53 4.77
N LEU A 153 11.76 -2.86 4.22
CA LEU A 153 11.39 -2.60 2.84
C LEU A 153 10.90 -1.15 2.68
N ILE A 154 11.08 -0.59 1.49
CA ILE A 154 10.46 0.68 1.16
C ILE A 154 9.02 0.39 0.74
N ALA A 155 8.08 1.10 1.34
CA ALA A 155 6.68 1.05 0.97
C ALA A 155 6.23 2.40 0.39
N LYS A 156 5.56 2.35 -0.77
CA LYS A 156 4.90 3.51 -1.36
C LYS A 156 3.42 3.21 -1.51
N LYS A 157 2.60 4.02 -0.85
CA LYS A 157 1.15 3.91 -0.95
C LYS A 157 0.68 4.34 -2.32
N ILE A 158 -0.11 3.51 -2.99
CA ILE A 158 -0.63 3.78 -4.33
C ILE A 158 -2.06 4.36 -4.23
N SER A 159 -2.96 3.70 -3.50
CA SER A 159 -4.37 4.08 -3.45
C SER A 159 -5.05 3.56 -2.18
N TRP A 160 -6.31 3.94 -2.00
CA TRP A 160 -7.18 3.44 -0.94
C TRP A 160 -8.12 2.36 -1.47
N VAL A 161 -8.39 1.37 -0.65
CA VAL A 161 -9.33 0.30 -0.97
C VAL A 161 -10.45 0.28 0.05
N LYS A 162 -11.69 0.41 -0.43
CA LYS A 162 -12.89 0.22 0.41
C LYS A 162 -13.33 -1.24 0.34
N LYS A 163 -13.73 -1.81 1.46
CA LYS A 163 -14.49 -3.07 1.49
C LYS A 163 -15.98 -2.75 1.43
N ILE A 164 -16.75 -3.56 0.71
CA ILE A 164 -18.17 -3.37 0.53
C ILE A 164 -18.87 -4.73 0.74
N PRO A 165 -19.76 -4.84 1.73
CA PRO A 165 -20.62 -6.02 1.84
C PRO A 165 -21.62 -6.07 0.68
N CYS A 166 -21.67 -7.21 -0.03
CA CYS A 166 -22.54 -7.41 -1.19
C CYS A 166 -23.19 -8.79 -1.17
N ALA A 167 -24.39 -8.88 -1.75
CA ALA A 167 -25.08 -10.14 -2.02
C ALA A 167 -25.90 -10.05 -3.31
N ALA A 168 -26.28 -11.19 -3.89
CA ALA A 168 -27.17 -11.22 -5.02
C ALA A 168 -28.58 -10.67 -4.66
N PRO A 169 -29.25 -9.97 -5.61
CA PRO A 169 -30.63 -9.48 -5.40
C PRO A 169 -31.58 -10.58 -4.91
N ASP A 170 -31.57 -11.75 -5.55
CA ASP A 170 -32.43 -12.89 -5.18
C ASP A 170 -32.17 -13.41 -3.79
N PHE A 171 -30.93 -13.33 -3.29
CA PHE A 171 -30.61 -13.66 -1.91
C PHE A 171 -31.25 -12.65 -0.95
N LEU A 172 -31.12 -11.35 -1.25
CA LEU A 172 -31.64 -10.27 -0.41
C LEU A 172 -33.19 -10.26 -0.37
N GLU A 173 -33.86 -10.74 -1.41
CA GLU A 173 -35.32 -10.87 -1.43
C GLU A 173 -35.83 -12.03 -0.57
N ARG A 174 -35.07 -13.11 -0.44
CA ARG A 174 -35.39 -14.30 0.33
C ARG A 174 -34.90 -14.24 1.79
N TYR A 175 -33.97 -13.33 2.09
CA TYR A 175 -33.39 -13.21 3.42
C TYR A 175 -34.05 -12.07 4.21
N PRO A 176 -34.15 -12.15 5.57
CA PRO A 176 -34.62 -11.03 6.37
C PRO A 176 -33.88 -9.73 6.04
N LYS A 177 -34.61 -8.62 6.08
CA LYS A 177 -34.07 -7.31 5.70
C LYS A 177 -32.85 -6.93 6.55
N ILE A 178 -31.72 -6.67 5.91
CA ILE A 178 -30.48 -6.24 6.54
C ILE A 178 -30.49 -4.71 6.59
N THR A 179 -30.58 -4.15 7.79
CA THR A 179 -30.69 -2.71 8.03
C THR A 179 -29.59 -2.18 8.96
N LYS A 180 -28.93 -3.05 9.70
CA LYS A 180 -27.84 -2.73 10.62
C LYS A 180 -26.84 -3.88 10.67
N PRO A 181 -25.60 -3.64 11.14
CA PRO A 181 -24.55 -4.67 11.17
C PRO A 181 -24.96 -5.95 11.93
N GLU A 182 -25.75 -5.84 13.00
CA GLU A 182 -26.18 -6.98 13.79
C GLU A 182 -27.03 -7.99 12.99
N ASP A 183 -27.70 -7.54 11.93
CA ASP A 183 -28.52 -8.40 11.06
C ASP A 183 -27.63 -9.36 10.23
N LEU A 184 -26.30 -9.13 10.17
CA LEU A 184 -25.34 -10.00 9.51
C LEU A 184 -24.94 -11.22 10.37
N MET A 185 -25.25 -11.24 11.67
CA MET A 185 -24.76 -12.27 12.59
C MET A 185 -25.24 -13.67 12.18
N ASP A 186 -26.49 -13.76 11.76
CA ASP A 186 -27.13 -15.02 11.35
C ASP A 186 -27.11 -15.22 9.83
N ALA A 187 -26.65 -14.23 9.09
CA ALA A 187 -26.59 -14.32 7.64
C ALA A 187 -25.43 -15.23 7.20
N PRO A 188 -25.64 -16.10 6.19
CA PRO A 188 -24.58 -16.89 5.60
C PRO A 188 -23.48 -15.98 5.06
N ALA A 189 -22.29 -16.01 5.65
CA ALA A 189 -21.16 -15.20 5.25
C ALA A 189 -20.16 -15.97 4.37
N LEU A 190 -19.64 -15.30 3.36
CA LEU A 190 -18.60 -15.83 2.47
C LEU A 190 -17.31 -15.06 2.79
N VAL A 191 -16.36 -15.71 3.47
CA VAL A 191 -15.26 -15.03 4.15
C VAL A 191 -13.90 -15.31 3.52
N TYR A 192 -13.05 -14.28 3.50
CA TYR A 192 -11.72 -14.36 2.94
C TYR A 192 -10.73 -14.87 3.98
N SER A 193 -10.10 -16.04 3.74
CA SER A 193 -9.29 -16.74 4.73
C SER A 193 -7.95 -16.08 5.06
N ASN A 194 -7.42 -15.21 4.20
CA ASN A 194 -6.12 -14.58 4.42
C ASN A 194 -6.20 -13.31 5.29
N ASP A 195 -7.39 -12.87 5.70
CA ASP A 195 -7.55 -11.87 6.75
C ASP A 195 -7.14 -12.47 8.12
N LYS A 196 -6.61 -11.65 9.04
CA LYS A 196 -6.20 -12.13 10.38
C LYS A 196 -7.36 -12.74 11.18
N SER A 197 -8.55 -12.17 11.03
CA SER A 197 -9.78 -12.60 11.66
C SER A 197 -10.88 -12.66 10.60
N PRO A 198 -10.97 -13.72 9.80
CA PRO A 198 -11.83 -13.77 8.62
C PRO A 198 -13.31 -13.55 8.92
N ALA A 199 -13.78 -13.96 10.10
CA ALA A 199 -15.17 -13.84 10.53
C ALA A 199 -15.49 -12.53 11.28
N ASP A 200 -14.50 -11.68 11.55
CA ASP A 200 -14.68 -10.44 12.28
C ASP A 200 -14.63 -9.26 11.28
N TRP A 201 -15.79 -8.75 10.89
CA TRP A 201 -15.92 -7.63 9.97
C TRP A 201 -16.00 -6.31 10.74
N GLY A 202 -14.94 -5.52 10.65
CA GLY A 202 -14.88 -4.21 11.26
C GLY A 202 -15.68 -3.17 10.46
N TYR A 203 -16.32 -2.23 11.16
CA TYR A 203 -17.04 -1.12 10.52
C TYR A 203 -16.97 0.15 11.35
N THR A 204 -17.22 1.29 10.69
CA THR A 204 -17.55 2.56 11.33
C THR A 204 -18.96 2.97 10.90
N ALA A 205 -19.80 3.25 11.87
CA ALA A 205 -21.17 3.71 11.66
C ALA A 205 -21.19 5.20 11.20
N PRO A 206 -22.30 5.67 10.62
CA PRO A 206 -22.46 7.08 10.20
C PRO A 206 -22.28 8.09 11.34
N ASP A 207 -22.51 7.69 12.60
CA ASP A 207 -22.30 8.53 13.79
C ASP A 207 -20.83 8.53 14.27
N GLY A 208 -19.93 7.88 13.54
CA GLY A 208 -18.50 7.80 13.84
C GLY A 208 -18.11 6.69 14.83
N LYS A 209 -19.07 5.91 15.34
CA LYS A 209 -18.75 4.79 16.22
C LYS A 209 -18.25 3.59 15.44
N SER A 210 -17.13 3.04 15.88
CA SER A 210 -16.57 1.83 15.31
C SER A 210 -17.04 0.59 16.06
N GLY A 211 -17.24 -0.51 15.32
CA GLY A 211 -17.65 -1.80 15.85
C GLY A 211 -17.03 -2.95 15.06
N VAL A 212 -17.18 -4.15 15.59
CA VAL A 212 -16.84 -5.43 14.92
C VAL A 212 -18.07 -6.29 14.88
N MET A 213 -18.43 -6.77 13.69
CA MET A 213 -19.49 -7.74 13.52
C MET A 213 -18.87 -9.11 13.28
N ARG A 214 -19.18 -10.05 14.17
CA ARG A 214 -18.80 -11.44 13.98
C ARG A 214 -19.86 -12.13 13.13
N VAL A 215 -19.45 -12.54 11.93
CA VAL A 215 -20.33 -13.21 10.97
C VAL A 215 -20.22 -14.74 11.09
N SER A 216 -21.22 -15.46 10.53
CA SER A 216 -21.26 -16.92 10.49
C SER A 216 -20.72 -17.43 9.13
N PRO A 217 -19.47 -17.94 9.05
CA PRO A 217 -18.91 -18.41 7.80
C PRO A 217 -19.63 -19.63 7.23
N LYS A 218 -20.16 -19.52 6.00
CA LYS A 218 -20.70 -20.62 5.20
C LYS A 218 -19.72 -21.13 4.18
N LEU A 219 -18.93 -20.22 3.59
CA LEU A 219 -17.82 -20.52 2.69
C LEU A 219 -16.60 -19.73 3.14
N THR A 220 -15.45 -20.38 3.17
CA THR A 220 -14.16 -19.75 3.42
C THR A 220 -13.25 -20.06 2.25
N ALA A 221 -12.69 -19.02 1.61
CA ALA A 221 -11.76 -19.17 0.50
C ALA A 221 -10.61 -18.15 0.58
N SER A 222 -9.46 -18.53 0.05
CA SER A 222 -8.26 -17.68 -0.04
C SER A 222 -8.20 -16.81 -1.30
N ASN A 223 -9.27 -16.82 -2.10
CA ASN A 223 -9.37 -16.00 -3.31
C ASN A 223 -10.71 -15.27 -3.34
N GLY A 224 -10.68 -13.98 -3.65
CA GLY A 224 -11.85 -13.10 -3.63
C GLY A 224 -12.81 -13.37 -4.79
N ASP A 225 -12.33 -13.81 -5.96
CA ASP A 225 -13.19 -14.11 -7.10
C ASP A 225 -14.12 -15.29 -6.80
N VAL A 226 -13.61 -16.31 -6.13
CA VAL A 226 -14.43 -17.46 -5.69
C VAL A 226 -15.58 -17.01 -4.77
N LEU A 227 -15.28 -16.10 -3.85
CA LEU A 227 -16.30 -15.56 -2.93
C LEU A 227 -17.30 -14.66 -3.65
N ARG A 228 -16.85 -13.86 -4.62
CA ARG A 228 -17.74 -13.06 -5.46
C ARG A 228 -18.69 -13.94 -6.28
N GLU A 229 -18.19 -14.97 -6.96
CA GLU A 229 -19.03 -15.90 -7.73
C GLU A 229 -20.03 -16.63 -6.83
N ALA A 230 -19.62 -17.04 -5.64
CA ALA A 230 -20.53 -17.64 -4.65
C ALA A 230 -21.62 -16.65 -4.20
N ALA A 231 -21.28 -15.37 -4.04
CA ALA A 231 -22.25 -14.33 -3.72
C ALA A 231 -23.24 -14.09 -4.88
N ILE A 232 -22.76 -14.03 -6.12
CA ILE A 232 -23.57 -13.92 -7.34
C ILE A 232 -24.55 -15.10 -7.46
N ALA A 233 -24.08 -16.30 -7.11
CA ALA A 233 -24.93 -17.50 -7.06
C ALA A 233 -25.95 -17.51 -5.89
N GLY A 234 -26.02 -16.45 -5.08
CA GLY A 234 -26.98 -16.30 -4.00
C GLY A 234 -26.71 -17.19 -2.77
N LEU A 235 -25.44 -17.57 -2.54
CA LEU A 235 -25.07 -18.42 -1.41
C LEU A 235 -24.91 -17.66 -0.10
N GLY A 236 -24.77 -16.33 -0.13
CA GLY A 236 -24.61 -15.51 1.07
C GLY A 236 -24.08 -14.11 0.77
N ILE A 237 -23.57 -13.47 1.82
CA ILE A 237 -23.01 -12.11 1.80
C ILE A 237 -21.50 -12.22 1.86
N THR A 238 -20.81 -11.44 1.04
CA THR A 238 -19.34 -11.30 1.09
C THR A 238 -18.95 -9.84 1.32
N CYS A 239 -17.86 -9.58 2.04
CA CYS A 239 -17.31 -8.24 2.30
C CYS A 239 -15.88 -8.19 1.77
N LEU A 240 -15.71 -7.73 0.53
CA LEU A 240 -14.45 -7.73 -0.21
C LEU A 240 -14.09 -6.32 -0.70
N PRO A 241 -12.84 -6.12 -1.13
CA PRO A 241 -12.41 -4.91 -1.82
C PRO A 241 -13.33 -4.52 -2.98
N SER A 242 -13.64 -3.24 -3.11
CA SER A 242 -14.62 -2.71 -4.08
C SER A 242 -14.30 -3.09 -5.53
N PHE A 243 -13.03 -3.15 -5.90
CA PHE A 243 -12.63 -3.53 -7.26
C PHE A 243 -13.06 -4.96 -7.66
N LEU A 244 -13.21 -5.86 -6.69
CA LEU A 244 -13.72 -7.22 -6.94
C LEU A 244 -15.22 -7.24 -7.27
N HIS A 245 -15.96 -6.27 -6.77
CA HIS A 245 -17.41 -6.22 -6.93
C HIS A 245 -17.88 -5.26 -8.02
N TYR A 246 -17.01 -4.39 -8.50
CA TYR A 246 -17.37 -3.26 -9.39
C TYR A 246 -18.22 -3.70 -10.58
N ASP A 247 -17.75 -4.64 -11.38
CA ASP A 247 -18.47 -5.11 -12.57
C ASP A 247 -19.76 -5.84 -12.20
N ALA A 248 -19.75 -6.65 -11.14
CA ALA A 248 -20.93 -7.37 -10.69
C ALA A 248 -22.03 -6.43 -10.15
N ILE A 249 -21.64 -5.33 -9.51
CA ILE A 249 -22.59 -4.29 -9.06
C ILE A 249 -23.16 -3.53 -10.26
N ASN A 250 -22.31 -3.09 -11.19
CA ASN A 250 -22.74 -2.34 -12.37
C ASN A 250 -23.67 -3.16 -13.28
N ASN A 251 -23.46 -4.47 -13.34
CA ASN A 251 -24.29 -5.40 -14.09
C ASN A 251 -25.54 -5.89 -13.30
N GLY A 252 -25.76 -5.39 -12.09
CA GLY A 252 -26.89 -5.76 -11.25
C GLY A 252 -26.85 -7.18 -10.68
N LEU A 253 -25.73 -7.90 -10.79
CA LEU A 253 -25.53 -9.25 -10.27
C LEU A 253 -25.33 -9.26 -8.76
N LEU A 254 -24.74 -8.20 -8.23
CA LEU A 254 -24.59 -7.95 -6.80
C LEU A 254 -25.19 -6.61 -6.41
N ARG A 255 -25.70 -6.53 -5.19
CA ARG A 255 -26.20 -5.31 -4.57
C ARG A 255 -25.46 -5.05 -3.27
N PRO A 256 -24.91 -3.84 -3.05
CA PRO A 256 -24.34 -3.45 -1.78
C PRO A 256 -25.40 -3.47 -0.66
N VAL A 257 -24.97 -3.86 0.54
CA VAL A 257 -25.78 -3.77 1.76
C VAL A 257 -25.06 -2.88 2.76
N LEU A 258 -25.84 -2.16 3.60
CA LEU A 258 -25.29 -1.28 4.63
C LEU A 258 -24.27 -0.28 4.08
N SER A 259 -24.59 0.37 2.97
CA SER A 259 -23.70 1.31 2.24
C SER A 259 -23.36 2.57 3.04
N ASP A 260 -24.15 2.89 4.07
CA ASP A 260 -23.94 4.03 4.96
C ASP A 260 -22.82 3.77 5.99
N TYR A 261 -22.38 2.52 6.12
CA TYR A 261 -21.30 2.11 7.01
C TYR A 261 -19.97 2.03 6.25
N ASP A 262 -18.88 2.44 6.90
CA ASP A 262 -17.53 2.20 6.38
C ASP A 262 -16.99 0.87 6.92
N TRP A 263 -16.88 -0.12 6.04
CA TRP A 263 -16.40 -1.48 6.37
C TRP A 263 -14.87 -1.63 6.29
N THR A 264 -14.19 -0.56 6.02
CA THR A 264 -12.72 -0.50 5.99
C THR A 264 -12.14 -0.14 7.36
N ALA A 265 -12.99 0.14 8.34
CA ALA A 265 -12.74 0.92 9.55
C ALA A 265 -11.69 0.38 10.53
N PHE A 266 -11.29 -0.89 10.47
CA PHE A 266 -10.24 -1.40 11.36
C PHE A 266 -8.83 -1.31 10.79
N ASP A 267 -8.70 -0.94 9.54
CA ASP A 267 -7.41 -0.78 8.89
C ASP A 267 -7.40 0.50 8.05
N VAL A 268 -7.40 1.64 8.72
CA VAL A 268 -7.37 2.99 8.12
C VAL A 268 -6.21 3.19 7.13
N ASN A 269 -5.29 2.24 7.08
CA ASN A 269 -4.13 2.24 6.20
C ASN A 269 -4.10 1.07 5.21
N LYS A 270 -5.23 0.44 4.89
CA LYS A 270 -5.27 -0.54 3.79
C LYS A 270 -5.13 0.21 2.48
N ALA A 271 -3.92 0.24 2.00
CA ALA A 271 -3.54 0.83 0.75
C ALA A 271 -2.98 -0.25 -0.15
N PHE A 272 -2.97 -0.02 -1.44
CA PHE A 272 -2.07 -0.73 -2.32
C PHE A 272 -0.66 -0.23 -2.00
N ASP A 273 0.19 -1.10 -1.52
CA ASP A 273 1.56 -0.76 -1.20
C ASP A 273 2.50 -1.47 -2.16
N VAL A 274 3.47 -0.75 -2.64
CA VAL A 274 4.58 -1.29 -3.41
C VAL A 274 5.74 -1.48 -2.47
N LEU A 275 6.21 -2.71 -2.35
CA LEU A 275 7.32 -3.11 -1.51
C LEU A 275 8.47 -3.57 -2.40
N GLY A 276 9.68 -3.17 -2.08
CA GLY A 276 10.84 -3.69 -2.80
C GLY A 276 12.15 -3.49 -2.04
N PRO A 277 13.17 -4.30 -2.32
CA PRO A 277 14.50 -4.07 -1.80
C PRO A 277 15.11 -2.79 -2.37
N LYS A 278 16.01 -2.17 -1.63
CA LYS A 278 16.73 -0.94 -2.02
C LYS A 278 17.85 -1.25 -3.01
N THR A 279 17.53 -1.65 -4.24
CA THR A 279 18.55 -1.83 -5.28
C THR A 279 18.38 -0.76 -6.36
N PRO A 280 19.46 -0.06 -6.76
CA PRO A 280 19.38 1.03 -7.73
C PRO A 280 18.76 0.63 -9.07
N ASP A 281 19.14 -0.55 -9.59
CA ASP A 281 18.72 -1.01 -10.92
C ASP A 281 17.22 -1.39 -11.02
N ALA A 282 16.58 -1.67 -9.90
CA ALA A 282 15.15 -1.99 -9.86
C ALA A 282 14.26 -0.75 -9.64
N GLU A 283 14.82 0.39 -9.23
CA GLU A 283 14.04 1.57 -8.83
C GLU A 283 13.29 2.18 -10.02
N GLU A 284 13.93 2.29 -11.17
CA GLU A 284 13.32 2.88 -12.37
C GLU A 284 12.22 2.00 -12.94
N ALA A 285 12.46 0.69 -13.04
CA ALA A 285 11.45 -0.26 -13.46
C ALA A 285 10.24 -0.27 -12.49
N ARG A 286 10.47 -0.10 -11.18
CA ARG A 286 9.42 0.07 -10.18
C ARG A 286 8.63 1.35 -10.39
N GLN A 287 9.32 2.48 -10.62
CA GLN A 287 8.68 3.78 -10.83
C GLN A 287 7.79 3.75 -12.08
N ALA A 288 8.24 3.16 -13.18
CA ALA A 288 7.49 3.08 -14.41
C ALA A 288 6.26 2.13 -14.30
N VAL A 289 6.40 0.97 -13.64
CA VAL A 289 5.28 0.09 -13.31
C VAL A 289 4.30 0.79 -12.37
N LEU A 290 4.80 1.53 -11.38
CA LEU A 290 4.01 2.33 -10.46
C LEU A 290 3.19 3.39 -11.19
N MET A 291 3.78 4.11 -12.14
CA MET A 291 3.06 5.13 -12.91
C MET A 291 1.92 4.51 -13.72
N GLY A 292 2.16 3.38 -14.39
CA GLY A 292 1.10 2.64 -15.09
C GLY A 292 -0.02 2.14 -14.16
N VAL A 293 0.33 1.69 -12.94
CA VAL A 293 -0.65 1.25 -11.93
C VAL A 293 -1.43 2.43 -11.36
N LEU A 294 -0.78 3.59 -11.13
CA LEU A 294 -1.44 4.81 -10.65
C LEU A 294 -2.44 5.37 -11.67
N GLU A 295 -2.11 5.33 -12.96
CA GLU A 295 -3.05 5.75 -14.02
C GLU A 295 -4.30 4.86 -14.06
N ILE A 296 -4.15 3.56 -13.78
CA ILE A 296 -5.28 2.62 -13.75
C ILE A 296 -6.06 2.77 -12.45
N ALA A 297 -5.39 2.89 -11.30
CA ALA A 297 -6.04 3.08 -10.01
C ALA A 297 -6.80 4.41 -9.90
N GLY A 298 -6.39 5.43 -10.64
CA GLY A 298 -7.11 6.71 -10.74
C GLY A 298 -8.38 6.66 -11.60
N LYS A 299 -8.62 5.55 -12.31
CA LYS A 299 -9.81 5.32 -13.14
C LYS A 299 -10.83 4.36 -12.49
N VAL A 300 -10.52 3.80 -11.30
CA VAL A 300 -11.36 2.92 -10.49
C VAL A 300 -11.77 3.64 -9.20
#